data_b885f53989488346f05ac823d27ce388
#
_entry.id   b885f53989488346f05ac823d27ce388
#
_cell.length_a   1.000
_cell.length_b   1.000
_cell.length_c   1.000
_cell.angle_alpha   90.00
_cell.angle_beta   90.00
_cell.angle_gamma   90.00
#
_symmetry.space_group_name_H-M   'P 1'
#
loop_
_entity.id
_entity.type
_entity.pdbx_description
1 polymer ?
#
loop_
_entity_poly.entity_id
_entity_poly.type
_entity_poly.pdbx_seq_one_letter_code
_entity_poly.pdbx_strand_id
1 'polypeptide(L)'
;MAEKKVVRYKLVRHKWPDEIQAEKKRRQRRMCIVATCIVCFFGGFFLNSTLHQTAAASRDEFQKLEEIYSIMSDKFYFGKNQKNLNQKLIDGAISGLVDAGGDIHTSYLDNEQTESFTGSMEGSFVGIGIQFYGVDDSTFIINEVLKNSPAEGAGFLMGDQIYAIDGTVCRNMTTSDVKALITNSKSDEITLEIIRENRHKKIKVKKATVQDSVYSSVNGKTGILELDTFAETSGEEVKSHLESLKKDGCENLILDLRDNTGGYLKSAQEIASYLLPDNTVIFREETKDGTKEDYKTISGYEQYKYKKIAVLVNGDTASAAEVLTAALREHLGATVVGEKTYGKGTVQVPLTFKDGTMFKYTTAEWITPKGEKINGKGITPDVQVKLDEAFYTSAPVLKKEVYKPDTVSAAAKSAQIYLKFLGYAVDRTDEYFSYASGEALKQYQKDKGMKVTGNIDADTLTSLLSSCALK
;
A
#
# COMPACT_ATOMS: atom_id res chain seq x y z
N MET A 1 7.11 24.39 60.30
CA MET A 1 6.57 23.30 59.45
C MET A 1 7.69 22.80 58.57
N ALA A 2 8.15 21.59 58.78
CA ALA A 2 9.27 21.02 58.02
C ALA A 2 8.73 20.33 56.77
N GLU A 3 9.17 20.77 55.58
CA GLU A 3 8.84 20.13 54.30
C GLU A 3 9.45 18.72 54.26
N LYS A 4 8.59 17.72 54.11
CA LYS A 4 9.01 16.33 53.81
C LYS A 4 9.49 16.22 52.39
N LYS A 5 10.81 16.10 52.20
CA LYS A 5 11.42 15.72 50.93
C LYS A 5 11.01 14.29 50.57
N VAL A 6 10.19 14.12 49.55
CA VAL A 6 9.86 12.79 48.98
C VAL A 6 11.00 12.35 48.09
N VAL A 7 11.78 11.37 48.53
CA VAL A 7 12.82 10.73 47.75
C VAL A 7 12.19 9.61 46.94
N ARG A 8 12.11 9.78 45.61
CA ARG A 8 11.66 8.71 44.70
C ARG A 8 12.84 7.80 44.37
N TYR A 9 12.80 6.58 44.80
CA TYR A 9 13.76 5.55 44.42
C TYR A 9 13.31 4.89 43.14
N LYS A 10 14.17 4.89 42.09
CA LYS A 10 13.98 4.10 40.87
C LYS A 10 14.64 2.75 41.14
N LEU A 11 13.83 1.69 41.31
CA LEU A 11 14.34 0.33 41.41
C LEU A 11 14.98 -0.05 40.06
N VAL A 12 16.30 -0.05 40.00
CA VAL A 12 17.07 -0.57 38.88
C VAL A 12 17.38 -2.02 39.21
N ARG A 13 16.87 -2.94 38.39
CA ARG A 13 17.18 -4.37 38.49
C ARG A 13 18.70 -4.55 38.37
N HIS A 14 19.32 -5.05 39.40
CA HIS A 14 20.75 -5.38 39.35
C HIS A 14 20.94 -6.62 38.47
N LYS A 15 21.70 -6.48 37.39
CA LYS A 15 22.04 -7.60 36.51
C LYS A 15 23.24 -8.34 37.09
N TRP A 16 23.19 -9.64 37.09
CA TRP A 16 24.31 -10.48 37.51
C TRP A 16 25.48 -10.38 36.53
N PRO A 17 26.73 -10.57 36.97
CA PRO A 17 27.92 -10.50 36.09
C PRO A 17 27.81 -11.38 34.83
N ASP A 18 27.19 -12.53 34.96
CA ASP A 18 27.00 -13.51 33.89
C ASP A 18 25.97 -12.99 32.87
N GLU A 19 24.89 -12.32 33.30
CA GLU A 19 23.90 -11.67 32.45
C GLU A 19 24.54 -10.50 31.65
N ILE A 20 25.41 -9.73 32.29
CA ILE A 20 26.15 -8.63 31.66
C ILE A 20 27.14 -9.18 30.62
N GLN A 21 27.83 -10.29 30.94
CA GLN A 21 28.71 -10.95 29.97
C GLN A 21 27.95 -11.57 28.81
N ALA A 22 26.79 -12.16 29.06
CA ALA A 22 25.93 -12.73 28.00
C ALA A 22 25.37 -11.62 27.08
N GLU A 23 24.93 -10.48 27.64
CA GLU A 23 24.52 -9.33 26.84
C GLU A 23 25.68 -8.71 26.03
N LYS A 24 26.89 -8.60 26.62
CA LYS A 24 28.07 -8.15 25.87
C LYS A 24 28.41 -9.09 24.71
N LYS A 25 28.36 -10.41 24.93
CA LYS A 25 28.59 -11.41 23.87
C LYS A 25 27.50 -11.35 22.79
N ARG A 26 26.21 -11.19 23.17
CA ARG A 26 25.10 -11.01 22.20
C ARG A 26 25.28 -9.73 21.40
N ARG A 27 25.63 -8.63 22.05
CA ARG A 27 25.88 -7.33 21.36
C ARG A 27 27.09 -7.41 20.44
N GLN A 28 28.19 -8.06 20.85
CA GLN A 28 29.34 -8.29 20.00
C GLN A 28 29.02 -9.21 18.81
N ARG A 29 28.24 -10.31 19.02
CA ARG A 29 27.77 -11.16 17.91
C ARG A 29 26.90 -10.36 16.92
N ARG A 30 25.95 -9.57 17.40
CA ARG A 30 25.12 -8.72 16.52
C ARG A 30 25.97 -7.71 15.76
N MET A 31 26.93 -7.04 16.41
CA MET A 31 27.82 -6.12 15.72
C MET A 31 28.74 -6.83 14.70
N CYS A 32 29.22 -8.04 15.00
CA CYS A 32 29.99 -8.83 14.04
C CYS A 32 29.13 -9.25 12.85
N ILE A 33 27.89 -9.70 13.06
CA ILE A 33 26.96 -10.06 11.96
C ILE A 33 26.67 -8.85 11.09
N VAL A 34 26.32 -7.70 11.68
CA VAL A 34 26.08 -6.46 10.94
C VAL A 34 27.35 -6.00 10.18
N ALA A 35 28.51 -6.06 10.82
CA ALA A 35 29.77 -5.72 10.17
C ALA A 35 30.14 -6.71 9.04
N THR A 36 29.86 -8.01 9.20
CA THR A 36 30.07 -9.01 8.15
C THR A 36 29.08 -8.80 7.00
N CYS A 37 27.81 -8.53 7.28
CA CYS A 37 26.82 -8.19 6.25
C CYS A 37 27.22 -6.92 5.48
N ILE A 38 27.68 -5.88 6.17
CA ILE A 38 28.18 -4.65 5.55
C ILE A 38 29.42 -4.93 4.69
N VAL A 39 30.37 -5.71 5.19
CA VAL A 39 31.58 -6.08 4.44
C VAL A 39 31.26 -6.99 3.25
N CYS A 40 30.33 -7.95 3.38
CA CYS A 40 29.87 -8.77 2.26
C CYS A 40 29.09 -7.94 1.25
N PHE A 41 28.22 -7.03 1.70
CA PHE A 41 27.46 -6.13 0.84
C PHE A 41 28.41 -5.18 0.05
N PHE A 42 29.37 -4.52 0.73
CA PHE A 42 30.33 -3.65 0.06
C PHE A 42 31.44 -4.43 -0.66
N GLY A 43 31.85 -5.58 -0.15
CA GLY A 43 32.87 -6.44 -0.80
C GLY A 43 32.33 -7.10 -2.06
N GLY A 44 31.09 -7.57 -2.07
CA GLY A 44 30.40 -8.06 -3.27
C GLY A 44 30.19 -6.96 -4.31
N PHE A 45 29.82 -5.76 -3.86
CA PHE A 45 29.64 -4.59 -4.73
C PHE A 45 30.97 -4.15 -5.37
N PHE A 46 32.08 -4.09 -4.60
CA PHE A 46 33.41 -3.72 -5.13
C PHE A 46 34.01 -4.80 -6.04
N LEU A 47 33.86 -6.09 -5.70
CA LEU A 47 34.37 -7.18 -6.55
C LEU A 47 33.59 -7.29 -7.87
N ASN A 48 32.27 -7.04 -7.84
CA ASN A 48 31.45 -7.05 -9.05
C ASN A 48 31.72 -5.84 -9.95
N SER A 49 32.00 -4.67 -9.37
CA SER A 49 32.32 -3.46 -10.13
C SER A 49 33.67 -3.52 -10.86
N THR A 50 34.59 -4.36 -10.40
CA THR A 50 35.93 -4.54 -11.04
C THR A 50 35.94 -5.65 -12.09
N LEU A 51 34.92 -6.54 -12.11
CA LEU A 51 34.85 -7.68 -13.04
C LEU A 51 33.89 -7.47 -14.24
N HIS A 52 32.96 -6.54 -14.15
CA HIS A 52 32.12 -6.17 -15.27
C HIS A 52 32.67 -4.89 -15.93
N GLN A 53 33.39 -5.06 -17.01
CA GLN A 53 33.48 -4.02 -18.03
C GLN A 53 32.04 -3.81 -18.54
N THR A 54 31.28 -2.92 -17.89
CA THR A 54 30.11 -2.32 -18.48
C THR A 54 30.57 -1.80 -19.85
N ALA A 55 29.82 -2.12 -20.89
CA ALA A 55 29.98 -1.47 -22.19
C ALA A 55 29.87 0.03 -21.91
N ALA A 56 31.00 0.70 -21.78
CA ALA A 56 31.04 2.13 -21.55
C ALA A 56 30.41 2.76 -22.77
N ALA A 57 29.35 3.51 -22.59
CA ALA A 57 28.92 4.48 -23.56
C ALA A 57 30.16 5.21 -24.04
N SER A 58 30.30 5.42 -25.35
CA SER A 58 31.52 6.03 -25.87
C SER A 58 31.70 7.38 -25.15
N ARG A 59 32.93 7.73 -24.86
CA ARG A 59 33.26 9.02 -24.24
C ARG A 59 32.62 10.20 -24.98
N ASP A 60 32.43 10.04 -26.29
CA ASP A 60 31.80 11.01 -27.17
C ASP A 60 30.29 11.18 -26.92
N GLU A 61 29.58 10.11 -26.51
CA GLU A 61 28.14 10.19 -26.21
C GLU A 61 27.85 10.93 -24.91
N PHE A 62 28.64 10.70 -23.88
CA PHE A 62 28.56 11.48 -22.61
C PHE A 62 28.98 12.93 -22.83
N GLN A 63 30.01 13.20 -23.65
CA GLN A 63 30.43 14.53 -24.00
C GLN A 63 29.31 15.30 -24.72
N LYS A 64 28.58 14.65 -25.64
CA LYS A 64 27.43 15.25 -26.30
C LYS A 64 26.32 15.62 -25.31
N LEU A 65 26.04 14.76 -24.31
CA LEU A 65 25.06 15.07 -23.25
C LEU A 65 25.52 16.29 -22.43
N GLU A 66 26.80 16.36 -22.06
CA GLU A 66 27.38 17.48 -21.34
C GLU A 66 27.30 18.80 -22.13
N GLU A 67 27.59 18.76 -23.43
CA GLU A 67 27.46 19.93 -24.32
C GLU A 67 26.02 20.42 -24.41
N ILE A 68 25.04 19.52 -24.58
CA ILE A 68 23.63 19.87 -24.60
C ILE A 68 23.20 20.50 -23.27
N TYR A 69 23.57 19.87 -22.16
CA TYR A 69 23.30 20.40 -20.81
C TYR A 69 23.86 21.83 -20.64
N SER A 70 25.14 22.04 -21.01
CA SER A 70 25.77 23.37 -20.93
C SER A 70 25.01 24.42 -21.77
N ILE A 71 24.64 24.08 -23.01
CA ILE A 71 23.90 24.97 -23.87
C ILE A 71 22.52 25.30 -23.26
N MET A 72 21.81 24.30 -22.74
CA MET A 72 20.50 24.48 -22.12
C MET A 72 20.59 25.31 -20.83
N SER A 73 21.64 25.10 -20.03
CA SER A 73 21.89 25.85 -18.79
C SER A 73 22.22 27.31 -19.06
N ASP A 74 23.12 27.57 -20.04
CA ASP A 74 23.73 28.90 -20.21
C ASP A 74 23.07 29.74 -21.28
N LYS A 75 22.53 29.15 -22.35
CA LYS A 75 22.10 29.86 -23.57
C LYS A 75 20.60 29.72 -23.87
N PHE A 76 19.86 28.84 -23.18
CA PHE A 76 18.45 28.63 -23.47
C PHE A 76 17.61 29.86 -23.10
N TYR A 77 17.00 30.50 -24.10
CA TYR A 77 16.30 31.77 -23.93
C TYR A 77 15.20 31.76 -22.87
N PHE A 78 14.39 30.66 -22.81
CA PHE A 78 13.30 30.53 -21.85
C PHE A 78 13.76 30.08 -20.47
N GLY A 79 15.03 29.71 -20.32
CA GLY A 79 15.63 29.29 -19.04
C GLY A 79 15.59 30.39 -17.97
N LYS A 80 15.66 31.68 -18.39
CA LYS A 80 15.60 32.84 -17.49
C LYS A 80 14.35 32.90 -16.61
N ASN A 81 13.26 32.23 -17.02
CA ASN A 81 11.98 32.27 -16.33
C ASN A 81 11.74 30.94 -15.55
N GLN A 82 12.68 30.01 -15.57
CA GLN A 82 12.52 28.72 -14.92
C GLN A 82 13.32 28.66 -13.61
N LYS A 83 12.63 28.37 -12.51
CA LYS A 83 13.31 28.07 -11.25
C LYS A 83 13.91 26.68 -11.32
N ASN A 84 15.13 26.51 -10.77
CA ASN A 84 15.85 25.24 -10.67
C ASN A 84 16.06 24.53 -12.03
N LEU A 85 16.31 25.30 -13.12
CA LEU A 85 16.47 24.75 -14.46
C LEU A 85 17.50 23.63 -14.50
N ASN A 86 18.68 23.82 -13.90
CA ASN A 86 19.78 22.86 -13.94
C ASN A 86 19.39 21.52 -13.32
N GLN A 87 18.68 21.53 -12.19
CA GLN A 87 18.16 20.32 -11.58
C GLN A 87 17.16 19.61 -12.48
N LYS A 88 16.19 20.36 -13.03
CA LYS A 88 15.20 19.79 -13.94
C LYS A 88 15.81 19.16 -15.20
N LEU A 89 16.89 19.77 -15.73
CA LEU A 89 17.59 19.22 -16.89
C LEU A 89 18.28 17.89 -16.55
N ILE A 90 18.92 17.80 -15.38
CA ILE A 90 19.58 16.56 -14.92
C ILE A 90 18.53 15.48 -14.63
N ASP A 91 17.50 15.79 -13.85
CA ASP A 91 16.45 14.83 -13.51
C ASP A 91 15.73 14.33 -14.77
N GLY A 92 15.43 15.22 -15.71
CA GLY A 92 14.84 14.86 -16.99
C GLY A 92 15.75 13.97 -17.85
N ALA A 93 17.07 14.22 -17.85
CA ALA A 93 18.03 13.39 -18.56
C ALA A 93 18.14 11.99 -17.93
N ILE A 94 18.18 11.91 -16.60
CA ILE A 94 18.21 10.63 -15.86
C ILE A 94 16.91 9.87 -16.09
N SER A 95 15.75 10.52 -15.96
CA SER A 95 14.45 9.89 -16.22
C SER A 95 14.38 9.34 -17.65
N GLY A 96 14.79 10.13 -18.65
CA GLY A 96 14.82 9.66 -20.04
C GLY A 96 15.77 8.48 -20.27
N LEU A 97 16.90 8.43 -19.56
CA LEU A 97 17.83 7.28 -19.62
C LEU A 97 17.17 6.02 -19.05
N VAL A 98 16.46 6.16 -17.92
CA VAL A 98 15.76 5.05 -17.26
C VAL A 98 14.61 4.55 -18.13
N ASP A 99 13.79 5.47 -18.65
CA ASP A 99 12.63 5.14 -19.51
C ASP A 99 13.05 4.42 -20.80
N ALA A 100 14.22 4.76 -21.35
CA ALA A 100 14.78 4.10 -22.51
C ALA A 100 15.09 2.60 -22.28
N GLY A 101 15.21 2.18 -21.01
CA GLY A 101 15.35 0.77 -20.63
C GLY A 101 14.11 -0.07 -20.90
N GLY A 102 12.92 0.55 -21.03
CA GLY A 102 11.66 -0.12 -21.35
C GLY A 102 11.07 -0.99 -20.25
N ASP A 103 11.62 -0.96 -19.03
CA ASP A 103 11.09 -1.67 -17.89
C ASP A 103 10.23 -0.73 -17.01
N ILE A 104 8.93 -1.02 -16.92
CA ILE A 104 7.96 -0.21 -16.18
C ILE A 104 8.20 -0.21 -14.66
N HIS A 105 9.02 -1.11 -14.15
CA HIS A 105 9.33 -1.23 -12.73
C HIS A 105 10.67 -0.58 -12.36
N THR A 106 11.50 -0.23 -13.35
CA THR A 106 12.72 0.54 -13.17
C THR A 106 12.39 2.02 -13.21
N SER A 107 12.76 2.78 -12.18
CA SER A 107 12.39 4.19 -12.07
C SER A 107 13.45 5.01 -11.33
N TYR A 108 13.56 6.29 -11.71
CA TYR A 108 14.26 7.30 -10.94
C TYR A 108 13.21 8.10 -10.16
N LEU A 109 13.41 8.21 -8.87
CA LEU A 109 12.50 8.87 -7.93
C LEU A 109 13.17 10.15 -7.41
N ASP A 110 12.45 11.25 -7.44
CA ASP A 110 12.86 12.48 -6.76
C ASP A 110 12.74 12.32 -5.23
N ASN A 111 13.07 13.37 -4.48
CA ASN A 111 13.07 13.32 -3.02
C ASN A 111 11.67 13.03 -2.45
N GLU A 112 10.64 13.65 -2.99
CA GLU A 112 9.26 13.45 -2.52
C GLU A 112 8.77 12.03 -2.82
N GLN A 113 9.04 11.54 -4.01
CA GLN A 113 8.73 10.17 -4.42
C GLN A 113 9.52 9.15 -3.60
N THR A 114 10.80 9.45 -3.30
CA THR A 114 11.66 8.61 -2.46
C THR A 114 11.13 8.50 -1.04
N GLU A 115 10.75 9.62 -0.41
CA GLU A 115 10.15 9.65 0.93
C GLU A 115 8.83 8.87 0.96
N SER A 116 7.98 9.08 -0.06
CA SER A 116 6.70 8.36 -0.17
C SER A 116 6.92 6.85 -0.33
N PHE A 117 7.85 6.44 -1.18
CA PHE A 117 8.20 5.03 -1.39
C PHE A 117 8.75 4.40 -0.11
N THR A 118 9.71 5.06 0.54
CA THR A 118 10.33 4.55 1.77
C THR A 118 9.29 4.44 2.89
N GLY A 119 8.46 5.47 3.09
CA GLY A 119 7.40 5.45 4.09
C GLY A 119 6.38 4.33 3.89
N SER A 120 6.01 4.05 2.63
CA SER A 120 5.11 2.92 2.33
C SER A 120 5.75 1.55 2.62
N MET A 121 7.07 1.45 2.53
CA MET A 121 7.81 0.21 2.81
C MET A 121 8.06 0.00 4.32
N GLU A 122 8.19 1.05 5.11
CA GLU A 122 8.40 0.95 6.57
C GLU A 122 7.17 0.43 7.32
N GLY A 123 5.97 0.53 6.73
CA GLY A 123 4.72 -0.01 7.30
C GLY A 123 4.19 0.77 8.50
N SER A 124 4.82 1.88 8.83
CA SER A 124 4.34 2.78 9.89
C SER A 124 4.51 4.23 9.45
N PHE A 125 3.50 5.02 9.68
CA PHE A 125 3.58 6.47 9.46
C PHE A 125 2.88 7.23 10.59
N VAL A 126 3.36 8.43 10.86
CA VAL A 126 2.67 9.31 11.80
C VAL A 126 1.56 10.03 11.05
N GLY A 127 0.33 9.73 11.41
CA GLY A 127 -0.83 10.27 10.72
C GLY A 127 -2.13 10.02 11.48
N ILE A 128 -3.24 10.10 10.77
CA ILE A 128 -4.57 9.84 11.34
C ILE A 128 -5.21 8.55 10.84
N GLY A 129 -4.64 7.91 9.81
CA GLY A 129 -5.16 6.65 9.25
C GLY A 129 -6.32 6.84 8.27
N ILE A 130 -6.16 7.74 7.30
CA ILE A 130 -7.06 7.86 6.14
C ILE A 130 -6.26 7.77 4.85
N GLN A 131 -6.87 7.18 3.83
CA GLN A 131 -6.48 7.36 2.44
C GLN A 131 -7.50 8.28 1.76
N PHE A 132 -7.04 9.13 0.87
CA PHE A 132 -7.91 10.04 0.12
C PHE A 132 -7.32 10.35 -1.26
N TYR A 133 -8.17 10.74 -2.18
CA TYR A 133 -7.78 11.17 -3.52
C TYR A 133 -8.40 12.51 -3.86
N GLY A 134 -7.73 13.25 -4.75
CA GLY A 134 -8.26 14.49 -5.31
C GLY A 134 -9.10 14.19 -6.55
N VAL A 135 -10.33 14.72 -6.57
CA VAL A 135 -11.20 14.69 -7.75
C VAL A 135 -10.90 15.91 -8.65
N ASP A 136 -10.62 17.03 -8.01
CA ASP A 136 -10.16 18.30 -8.60
C ASP A 136 -9.34 19.06 -7.57
N ASP A 137 -8.81 20.25 -7.93
CA ASP A 137 -7.98 21.10 -7.06
C ASP A 137 -8.68 21.59 -5.77
N SER A 138 -9.91 21.16 -5.51
CA SER A 138 -10.70 21.63 -4.37
C SER A 138 -11.53 20.54 -3.71
N THR A 139 -11.51 19.32 -4.24
CA THR A 139 -12.34 18.20 -3.77
C THR A 139 -11.49 16.99 -3.48
N PHE A 140 -11.38 16.64 -2.20
CA PHE A 140 -10.61 15.51 -1.70
C PHE A 140 -11.54 14.56 -0.97
N ILE A 141 -11.61 13.31 -1.40
CA ILE A 141 -12.53 12.31 -0.88
C ILE A 141 -11.77 11.23 -0.14
N ILE A 142 -12.18 10.92 1.08
CA ILE A 142 -11.67 9.77 1.84
C ILE A 142 -12.21 8.51 1.17
N ASN A 143 -11.32 7.70 0.61
CA ASN A 143 -11.66 6.41 0.01
C ASN A 143 -11.43 5.23 0.96
N GLU A 144 -10.64 5.46 2.03
CA GLU A 144 -10.40 4.44 3.03
C GLU A 144 -10.17 5.06 4.40
N VAL A 145 -10.66 4.40 5.44
CA VAL A 145 -10.35 4.67 6.85
C VAL A 145 -9.77 3.40 7.43
N LEU A 146 -8.49 3.46 7.79
CA LEU A 146 -7.76 2.30 8.28
C LEU A 146 -8.35 1.81 9.61
N LYS A 147 -8.49 0.50 9.75
CA LYS A 147 -8.99 -0.15 10.97
C LYS A 147 -8.06 0.18 12.15
N ASN A 148 -8.63 0.31 13.33
CA ASN A 148 -7.92 0.65 14.59
C ASN A 148 -7.16 1.99 14.54
N SER A 149 -7.36 2.80 13.52
CA SER A 149 -6.70 4.09 13.37
C SER A 149 -7.35 5.19 14.21
N PRO A 150 -6.64 6.30 14.49
CA PRO A 150 -7.23 7.48 15.11
C PRO A 150 -8.44 8.02 14.36
N ALA A 151 -8.46 7.93 13.03
CA ALA A 151 -9.56 8.39 12.20
C ALA A 151 -10.81 7.53 12.38
N GLU A 152 -10.68 6.21 12.44
CA GLU A 152 -11.79 5.31 12.73
C GLU A 152 -12.38 5.64 14.11
N GLY A 153 -11.53 5.74 15.14
CA GLY A 153 -11.94 6.11 16.51
C GLY A 153 -12.59 7.50 16.59
N ALA A 154 -12.21 8.44 15.73
CA ALA A 154 -12.81 9.77 15.62
C ALA A 154 -14.12 9.78 14.82
N GLY A 155 -14.44 8.70 14.09
CA GLY A 155 -15.67 8.54 13.33
C GLY A 155 -15.64 9.17 11.94
N PHE A 156 -14.47 9.18 11.28
CA PHE A 156 -14.38 9.41 9.83
C PHE A 156 -14.99 8.23 9.08
N LEU A 157 -15.51 8.48 7.90
CA LEU A 157 -16.11 7.47 7.05
C LEU A 157 -15.59 7.61 5.61
N MET A 158 -15.56 6.51 4.89
CA MET A 158 -15.40 6.52 3.44
C MET A 158 -16.49 7.37 2.80
N GLY A 159 -16.12 8.21 1.83
CA GLY A 159 -17.02 9.19 1.19
C GLY A 159 -17.02 10.57 1.86
N ASP A 160 -16.40 10.76 3.02
CA ASP A 160 -16.22 12.10 3.60
C ASP A 160 -15.38 12.97 2.66
N GLN A 161 -15.83 14.19 2.37
CA GLN A 161 -15.04 15.17 1.63
C GLN A 161 -14.25 16.03 2.61
N ILE A 162 -12.94 16.08 2.46
CA ILE A 162 -12.07 16.95 3.23
C ILE A 162 -12.24 18.39 2.72
N TYR A 163 -12.75 19.28 3.57
CA TYR A 163 -12.97 20.69 3.25
C TYR A 163 -11.87 21.61 3.77
N ALA A 164 -11.47 21.43 5.04
CA ALA A 164 -10.42 22.23 5.66
C ALA A 164 -9.68 21.42 6.74
N ILE A 165 -8.42 21.77 6.98
CA ILE A 165 -7.55 21.20 8.01
C ILE A 165 -7.01 22.35 8.87
N ASP A 166 -7.27 22.29 10.18
CA ASP A 166 -6.91 23.33 11.15
C ASP A 166 -7.31 24.75 10.69
N GLY A 167 -8.47 24.87 10.03
CA GLY A 167 -9.00 26.12 9.50
C GLY A 167 -8.44 26.53 8.13
N THR A 168 -7.45 25.82 7.60
CA THR A 168 -6.94 26.05 6.24
C THR A 168 -7.82 25.30 5.24
N VAL A 169 -8.52 26.04 4.38
CA VAL A 169 -9.41 25.46 3.37
C VAL A 169 -8.58 24.78 2.28
N CYS A 170 -8.88 23.52 1.99
CA CYS A 170 -8.22 22.70 0.95
C CYS A 170 -8.75 23.09 -0.44
N ARG A 171 -8.40 24.28 -0.91
CA ARG A 171 -8.81 24.80 -2.22
C ARG A 171 -7.58 25.20 -3.02
N ASN A 172 -7.55 24.84 -4.30
CA ASN A 172 -6.39 25.01 -5.18
C ASN A 172 -5.13 24.33 -4.62
N MET A 173 -5.32 23.16 -4.01
CA MET A 173 -4.26 22.33 -3.43
C MET A 173 -4.11 21.04 -4.22
N THR A 174 -2.91 20.50 -4.24
CA THR A 174 -2.67 19.14 -4.68
C THR A 174 -2.96 18.15 -3.54
N THR A 175 -3.07 16.86 -3.86
CA THR A 175 -3.18 15.79 -2.85
C THR A 175 -1.99 15.82 -1.88
N SER A 176 -0.79 16.11 -2.40
CA SER A 176 0.43 16.26 -1.60
C SER A 176 0.35 17.42 -0.61
N ASP A 177 -0.21 18.58 -1.04
CA ASP A 177 -0.39 19.73 -0.14
C ASP A 177 -1.35 19.40 1.02
N VAL A 178 -2.45 18.73 0.72
CA VAL A 178 -3.43 18.30 1.73
C VAL A 178 -2.81 17.27 2.69
N LYS A 179 -2.05 16.31 2.16
CA LYS A 179 -1.29 15.35 2.97
C LYS A 179 -0.30 16.08 3.89
N ALA A 180 0.44 17.05 3.36
CA ALA A 180 1.39 17.86 4.12
C ALA A 180 0.72 18.65 5.26
N LEU A 181 -0.49 19.18 5.08
CA LEU A 181 -1.25 19.83 6.16
C LEU A 181 -1.54 18.88 7.33
N ILE A 182 -1.81 17.59 7.03
CA ILE A 182 -2.05 16.57 8.05
C ILE A 182 -0.74 16.19 8.74
N THR A 183 0.28 15.83 7.96
CA THR A 183 1.53 15.26 8.48
C THR A 183 2.41 16.29 9.17
N ASN A 184 2.57 17.49 8.58
CA ASN A 184 3.49 18.53 9.05
C ASN A 184 2.87 19.48 10.09
N SER A 185 1.59 19.29 10.47
CA SER A 185 1.02 20.04 11.60
C SER A 185 1.87 19.83 12.85
N LYS A 186 2.23 20.92 13.53
CA LYS A 186 3.01 20.88 14.78
C LYS A 186 2.20 20.37 15.96
N SER A 187 0.88 20.30 15.83
CA SER A 187 -0.02 19.80 16.86
C SER A 187 -0.21 18.30 16.73
N ASP A 188 -0.22 17.59 17.85
CA ASP A 188 -0.58 16.17 17.88
C ASP A 188 -2.09 15.96 17.64
N GLU A 189 -2.93 16.97 17.89
CA GLU A 189 -4.35 16.97 17.58
C GLU A 189 -4.64 17.96 16.47
N ILE A 190 -5.27 17.51 15.41
CA ILE A 190 -5.70 18.30 14.26
C ILE A 190 -7.22 18.28 14.14
N THR A 191 -7.77 19.33 13.55
CA THR A 191 -9.21 19.44 13.30
C THR A 191 -9.44 19.39 11.79
N LEU A 192 -10.07 18.32 11.30
CA LEU A 192 -10.57 18.27 9.94
C LEU A 192 -12.01 18.74 9.90
N GLU A 193 -12.29 19.69 9.01
CA GLU A 193 -13.65 20.02 8.61
C GLU A 193 -13.97 19.21 7.37
N ILE A 194 -14.94 18.32 7.49
CA ILE A 194 -15.40 17.47 6.39
C ILE A 194 -16.78 17.87 5.94
N ILE A 195 -17.15 17.50 4.72
CA ILE A 195 -18.52 17.54 4.23
C ILE A 195 -19.02 16.10 4.14
N ARG A 196 -20.04 15.79 4.92
CA ARG A 196 -20.77 14.53 4.93
C ARG A 196 -22.25 14.83 4.75
N GLU A 197 -22.91 14.18 3.81
CA GLU A 197 -24.33 14.41 3.51
C GLU A 197 -24.65 15.93 3.31
N ASN A 198 -23.81 16.63 2.55
CA ASN A 198 -23.89 18.07 2.32
C ASN A 198 -23.85 18.96 3.59
N ARG A 199 -23.38 18.44 4.70
CA ARG A 199 -23.22 19.17 5.96
C ARG A 199 -21.78 19.24 6.38
N HIS A 200 -21.34 20.43 6.79
CA HIS A 200 -20.03 20.61 7.39
C HIS A 200 -20.00 20.00 8.78
N LYS A 201 -18.99 19.18 9.05
CA LYS A 201 -18.73 18.57 10.34
C LYS A 201 -17.26 18.73 10.69
N LYS A 202 -17.00 19.25 11.88
CA LYS A 202 -15.64 19.35 12.40
C LYS A 202 -15.36 18.11 13.26
N ILE A 203 -14.30 17.41 12.94
CA ILE A 203 -13.84 16.22 13.65
C ILE A 203 -12.42 16.49 14.13
N LYS A 204 -12.20 16.33 15.43
CA LYS A 204 -10.88 16.39 16.04
C LYS A 204 -10.29 14.99 16.07
N VAL A 205 -9.04 14.88 15.69
CA VAL A 205 -8.34 13.60 15.67
C VAL A 205 -6.89 13.81 16.09
N LYS A 206 -6.38 12.89 16.91
CA LYS A 206 -4.97 12.88 17.29
C LYS A 206 -4.16 12.11 16.26
N LYS A 207 -3.02 12.67 15.88
CA LYS A 207 -2.04 11.91 15.11
C LYS A 207 -1.44 10.82 16.00
N ALA A 208 -1.25 9.65 15.45
CA ALA A 208 -0.53 8.55 16.10
C ALA A 208 0.38 7.88 15.06
N THR A 209 1.30 7.06 15.52
CA THR A 209 1.93 6.10 14.65
C THR A 209 0.84 5.12 14.24
N VAL A 210 0.41 5.19 12.99
CA VAL A 210 -0.51 4.22 12.41
C VAL A 210 0.37 3.05 11.99
N GLN A 211 0.26 1.97 12.74
CA GLN A 211 0.76 0.66 12.36
C GLN A 211 -0.49 -0.11 12.05
N ASP A 212 -0.53 -0.77 10.93
CA ASP A 212 -1.43 -1.90 10.74
C ASP A 212 -1.46 -2.24 9.26
N SER A 213 -0.55 -3.13 8.89
CA SER A 213 -0.64 -3.84 7.62
C SER A 213 -1.39 -5.16 7.78
N VAL A 214 -1.76 -5.54 9.03
CA VAL A 214 -2.30 -6.87 9.35
C VAL A 214 -3.53 -6.76 10.24
N TYR A 215 -4.61 -7.42 9.83
CA TYR A 215 -5.84 -7.52 10.61
C TYR A 215 -6.24 -8.98 10.76
N SER A 216 -6.92 -9.33 11.84
CA SER A 216 -7.50 -10.66 11.97
C SER A 216 -8.89 -10.65 12.57
N SER A 217 -9.68 -11.63 12.17
CA SER A 217 -11.00 -11.90 12.71
C SER A 217 -11.25 -13.40 12.74
N VAL A 218 -12.28 -13.82 13.49
CA VAL A 218 -12.62 -15.23 13.65
C VAL A 218 -14.04 -15.47 13.20
N ASN A 219 -14.23 -16.48 12.34
CA ASN A 219 -15.54 -16.98 11.95
C ASN A 219 -15.62 -18.48 12.24
N GLY A 220 -16.29 -18.84 13.31
CA GLY A 220 -16.34 -20.23 13.81
C GLY A 220 -14.96 -20.77 14.14
N LYS A 221 -14.48 -21.77 13.38
CA LYS A 221 -13.13 -22.35 13.52
C LYS A 221 -12.15 -21.85 12.45
N THR A 222 -12.50 -20.78 11.75
CA THR A 222 -11.68 -20.23 10.70
C THR A 222 -11.17 -18.85 11.12
N GLY A 223 -9.85 -18.68 11.17
CA GLY A 223 -9.20 -17.40 11.27
C GLY A 223 -9.14 -16.75 9.89
N ILE A 224 -9.44 -15.47 9.83
CA ILE A 224 -9.26 -14.62 8.65
C ILE A 224 -8.14 -13.67 8.98
N LEU A 225 -7.08 -13.69 8.20
CA LEU A 225 -5.91 -12.81 8.32
C LEU A 225 -5.81 -11.98 7.05
N GLU A 226 -6.03 -10.70 7.18
CA GLU A 226 -5.92 -9.71 6.11
C GLU A 226 -4.55 -9.05 6.20
N LEU A 227 -3.83 -8.99 5.09
CA LEU A 227 -2.51 -8.38 4.98
C LEU A 227 -2.52 -7.40 3.82
N ASP A 228 -2.49 -6.10 4.13
CA ASP A 228 -2.62 -5.03 3.13
C ASP A 228 -1.31 -4.75 2.40
N THR A 229 -0.17 -4.92 3.08
CA THR A 229 1.16 -4.72 2.49
C THR A 229 2.22 -5.56 3.20
N PHE A 230 3.31 -5.85 2.50
CA PHE A 230 4.49 -6.50 3.07
C PHE A 230 5.49 -5.44 3.54
N ALA A 231 5.18 -4.79 4.65
CA ALA A 231 6.06 -3.83 5.30
C ALA A 231 7.19 -4.52 6.08
N GLU A 232 8.17 -3.76 6.54
CA GLU A 232 9.28 -4.30 7.36
C GLU A 232 8.80 -4.96 8.65
N THR A 233 7.70 -4.45 9.23
CA THR A 233 7.10 -4.96 10.48
C THR A 233 6.11 -6.11 10.28
N SER A 234 5.64 -6.34 9.07
CA SER A 234 4.52 -7.27 8.79
C SER A 234 4.79 -8.71 9.26
N GLY A 235 6.05 -9.16 9.29
CA GLY A 235 6.42 -10.48 9.83
C GLY A 235 6.05 -10.65 11.30
N GLU A 236 6.41 -9.68 12.14
CA GLU A 236 6.11 -9.70 13.59
C GLU A 236 4.61 -9.47 13.86
N GLU A 237 3.95 -8.62 13.07
CA GLU A 237 2.50 -8.38 13.16
C GLU A 237 1.73 -9.66 12.85
N VAL A 238 2.02 -10.31 11.72
CA VAL A 238 1.40 -11.60 11.33
C VAL A 238 1.60 -12.65 12.42
N LYS A 239 2.78 -12.75 13.00
CA LYS A 239 3.03 -13.66 14.12
C LYS A 239 2.07 -13.42 15.28
N SER A 240 1.92 -12.16 15.71
CA SER A 240 1.02 -11.81 16.82
C SER A 240 -0.42 -12.22 16.53
N HIS A 241 -0.89 -11.99 15.29
CA HIS A 241 -2.22 -12.38 14.85
C HIS A 241 -2.38 -13.92 14.78
N LEU A 242 -1.38 -14.63 14.26
CA LEU A 242 -1.40 -16.11 14.24
C LEU A 242 -1.43 -16.70 15.65
N GLU A 243 -0.70 -16.11 16.62
CA GLU A 243 -0.78 -16.49 18.03
C GLU A 243 -2.19 -16.28 18.60
N SER A 244 -2.84 -15.19 18.28
CA SER A 244 -4.22 -14.89 18.70
C SER A 244 -5.20 -15.91 18.11
N LEU A 245 -5.15 -16.12 16.79
CA LEU A 245 -6.00 -17.08 16.10
C LEU A 245 -5.83 -18.52 16.64
N LYS A 246 -4.58 -18.90 17.01
CA LYS A 246 -4.29 -20.19 17.66
C LYS A 246 -4.95 -20.26 19.05
N LYS A 247 -4.89 -19.19 19.86
CA LYS A 247 -5.55 -19.13 21.18
C LYS A 247 -7.07 -19.22 21.05
N ASP A 248 -7.64 -18.64 20.01
CA ASP A 248 -9.07 -18.67 19.70
C ASP A 248 -9.53 -20.03 19.12
N GLY A 249 -8.60 -20.99 18.96
CA GLY A 249 -8.91 -22.34 18.53
C GLY A 249 -9.22 -22.47 17.04
N CYS A 250 -8.72 -21.55 16.21
CA CYS A 250 -8.88 -21.63 14.77
C CYS A 250 -8.15 -22.84 14.18
N GLU A 251 -8.88 -23.63 13.41
CA GLU A 251 -8.38 -24.85 12.75
C GLU A 251 -8.06 -24.62 11.27
N ASN A 252 -8.66 -23.59 10.66
CA ASN A 252 -8.48 -23.20 9.26
C ASN A 252 -8.02 -21.74 9.18
N LEU A 253 -7.35 -21.38 8.08
CA LEU A 253 -6.87 -20.01 7.81
C LEU A 253 -7.38 -19.55 6.45
N ILE A 254 -7.93 -18.35 6.41
CA ILE A 254 -8.08 -17.55 5.19
C ILE A 254 -7.06 -16.44 5.27
N LEU A 255 -6.16 -16.38 4.30
CA LEU A 255 -5.21 -15.29 4.12
C LEU A 255 -5.76 -14.38 3.02
N ASP A 256 -6.13 -13.15 3.37
CA ASP A 256 -6.64 -12.17 2.42
C ASP A 256 -5.51 -11.28 1.92
N LEU A 257 -5.17 -11.42 0.65
CA LEU A 257 -4.14 -10.65 -0.06
C LEU A 257 -4.75 -9.83 -1.21
N ARG A 258 -6.08 -9.63 -1.20
CA ARG A 258 -6.71 -8.74 -2.18
C ARG A 258 -6.19 -7.32 -1.97
N ASP A 259 -5.98 -6.60 -3.07
CA ASP A 259 -5.47 -5.22 -3.09
C ASP A 259 -4.01 -5.06 -2.55
N ASN A 260 -3.36 -6.16 -2.18
CA ASN A 260 -1.98 -6.17 -1.70
C ASN A 260 -1.00 -6.15 -2.87
N THR A 261 -0.39 -4.99 -3.13
CA THR A 261 0.59 -4.80 -4.22
C THR A 261 1.99 -5.35 -3.92
N GLY A 262 2.17 -6.02 -2.76
CA GLY A 262 3.43 -6.60 -2.34
C GLY A 262 4.16 -5.77 -1.30
N GLY A 263 5.47 -5.63 -1.44
CA GLY A 263 6.37 -4.96 -0.51
C GLY A 263 7.69 -5.72 -0.37
N TYR A 264 8.20 -5.84 0.86
CA TYR A 264 9.46 -6.53 1.12
C TYR A 264 9.35 -8.05 0.92
N LEU A 265 10.19 -8.61 0.07
CA LEU A 265 10.33 -10.07 -0.10
C LEU A 265 10.79 -10.74 1.20
N LYS A 266 11.58 -10.05 2.02
CA LYS A 266 12.00 -10.54 3.33
C LYS A 266 10.80 -10.76 4.25
N SER A 267 9.83 -9.86 4.27
CA SER A 267 8.61 -10.01 5.08
C SER A 267 7.76 -11.19 4.58
N ALA A 268 7.67 -11.39 3.26
CA ALA A 268 7.05 -12.59 2.71
C ALA A 268 7.78 -13.88 3.13
N GLN A 269 9.12 -13.84 3.18
CA GLN A 269 9.94 -14.95 3.66
C GLN A 269 9.70 -15.25 5.15
N GLU A 270 9.60 -14.23 6.00
CA GLU A 270 9.29 -14.35 7.42
C GLU A 270 7.89 -14.94 7.63
N ILE A 271 6.88 -14.40 6.93
CA ILE A 271 5.50 -14.89 7.01
C ILE A 271 5.40 -16.35 6.53
N ALA A 272 6.05 -16.66 5.42
CA ALA A 272 6.12 -18.05 4.93
C ALA A 272 6.77 -18.98 5.95
N SER A 273 7.76 -18.51 6.75
CA SER A 273 8.44 -19.31 7.76
C SER A 273 7.55 -19.66 8.97
N TYR A 274 6.48 -18.90 9.21
CA TYR A 274 5.47 -19.27 10.21
C TYR A 274 4.51 -20.36 9.73
N LEU A 275 4.38 -20.58 8.43
CA LEU A 275 3.39 -21.48 7.84
C LEU A 275 4.02 -22.72 7.20
N LEU A 276 5.25 -22.62 6.71
CA LEU A 276 5.96 -23.68 5.98
C LEU A 276 7.07 -24.31 6.84
N PRO A 277 7.43 -25.57 6.59
CA PRO A 277 8.55 -26.22 7.27
C PRO A 277 9.88 -25.48 7.03
N ASP A 278 10.83 -25.65 7.95
CA ASP A 278 12.19 -25.16 7.81
C ASP A 278 12.86 -25.63 6.51
N ASN A 279 13.73 -24.80 5.95
CA ASN A 279 14.50 -25.09 4.73
C ASN A 279 13.65 -25.34 3.47
N THR A 280 12.40 -24.83 3.45
CA THR A 280 11.51 -24.92 2.30
C THR A 280 11.77 -23.75 1.34
N VAL A 281 11.96 -24.04 0.05
CA VAL A 281 12.13 -23.00 -0.98
C VAL A 281 10.81 -22.25 -1.16
N ILE A 282 10.83 -20.92 -0.98
CA ILE A 282 9.67 -20.06 -1.11
C ILE A 282 9.59 -19.51 -2.55
N PHE A 283 10.72 -19.10 -3.09
CA PHE A 283 10.90 -18.65 -4.46
C PHE A 283 12.37 -18.76 -4.87
N ARG A 284 12.66 -18.55 -6.14
CA ARG A 284 14.02 -18.44 -6.68
C ARG A 284 14.15 -17.12 -7.42
N GLU A 285 15.32 -16.52 -7.36
CA GLU A 285 15.67 -15.40 -8.23
C GLU A 285 16.53 -15.89 -9.40
N GLU A 286 16.21 -15.44 -10.61
CA GLU A 286 16.98 -15.67 -11.84
C GLU A 286 17.53 -14.33 -12.32
N THR A 287 18.85 -14.16 -12.23
CA THR A 287 19.56 -12.95 -12.66
C THR A 287 19.79 -12.93 -14.16
N LYS A 288 20.26 -11.78 -14.68
CA LYS A 288 20.51 -11.55 -16.11
C LYS A 288 21.41 -12.61 -16.77
N ASP A 289 22.38 -13.14 -16.03
CA ASP A 289 23.30 -14.18 -16.50
C ASP A 289 22.76 -15.61 -16.39
N GLY A 290 21.51 -15.76 -15.92
CA GLY A 290 20.83 -17.05 -15.75
C GLY A 290 21.17 -17.74 -14.43
N THR A 291 21.93 -17.12 -13.54
CA THR A 291 22.19 -17.66 -12.20
C THR A 291 20.88 -17.70 -11.41
N LYS A 292 20.65 -18.80 -10.70
CA LYS A 292 19.45 -19.00 -9.87
C LYS A 292 19.86 -19.12 -8.41
N GLU A 293 19.16 -18.37 -7.55
CA GLU A 293 19.34 -18.41 -6.10
C GLU A 293 18.02 -18.84 -5.42
N ASP A 294 18.09 -19.80 -4.51
CA ASP A 294 16.94 -20.30 -3.75
C ASP A 294 16.76 -19.46 -2.48
N TYR A 295 15.59 -18.86 -2.33
CA TYR A 295 15.15 -18.20 -1.10
C TYR A 295 14.25 -19.16 -0.32
N LYS A 296 14.66 -19.44 0.91
CA LYS A 296 14.05 -20.47 1.74
C LYS A 296 13.49 -19.89 3.03
N THR A 297 12.59 -20.64 3.67
CA THR A 297 12.12 -20.34 5.03
C THR A 297 13.28 -20.16 5.99
N ILE A 298 13.12 -19.25 6.95
CA ILE A 298 14.10 -18.94 8.00
C ILE A 298 13.92 -19.97 9.10
N SER A 299 15.00 -20.68 9.45
CA SER A 299 14.95 -21.72 10.48
C SER A 299 14.75 -21.15 11.89
N GLY A 300 14.00 -21.90 12.71
CA GLY A 300 13.77 -21.55 14.11
C GLY A 300 12.55 -20.65 14.34
N TYR A 301 11.73 -20.43 13.34
CA TYR A 301 10.44 -19.77 13.48
C TYR A 301 9.40 -20.76 14.05
N GLU A 302 8.53 -20.27 14.96
CA GLU A 302 7.38 -21.05 15.40
C GLU A 302 6.42 -21.28 14.25
N GLN A 303 6.02 -22.54 14.01
CA GLN A 303 5.14 -22.90 12.92
C GLN A 303 3.69 -23.03 13.38
N TYR A 304 2.78 -22.40 12.65
CA TYR A 304 1.34 -22.46 12.85
C TYR A 304 0.70 -23.37 11.80
N LYS A 305 0.11 -24.48 12.24
CA LYS A 305 -0.47 -25.50 11.37
C LYS A 305 -1.98 -25.37 11.30
N TYR A 306 -2.50 -25.31 10.09
CA TYR A 306 -3.93 -25.27 9.81
C TYR A 306 -4.35 -26.50 9.01
N LYS A 307 -5.60 -26.96 9.21
CA LYS A 307 -6.17 -28.09 8.45
C LYS A 307 -6.38 -27.73 6.99
N LYS A 308 -6.82 -26.48 6.75
CA LYS A 308 -7.04 -25.92 5.42
C LYS A 308 -6.58 -24.47 5.40
N ILE A 309 -5.97 -24.08 4.28
CA ILE A 309 -5.58 -22.70 4.01
C ILE A 309 -6.24 -22.28 2.68
N ALA A 310 -6.89 -21.13 2.68
CA ALA A 310 -7.31 -20.45 1.46
C ALA A 310 -6.60 -19.10 1.37
N VAL A 311 -6.23 -18.68 0.16
CA VAL A 311 -5.62 -17.38 -0.12
C VAL A 311 -6.57 -16.63 -1.04
N LEU A 312 -7.07 -15.47 -0.58
CA LEU A 312 -7.90 -14.60 -1.40
C LEU A 312 -7.01 -13.64 -2.18
N VAL A 313 -7.26 -13.52 -3.46
CA VAL A 313 -6.45 -12.71 -4.40
C VAL A 313 -7.34 -11.98 -5.40
N ASN A 314 -6.83 -10.86 -5.94
CA ASN A 314 -7.47 -10.13 -7.04
C ASN A 314 -6.42 -9.58 -8.03
N GLY A 315 -6.85 -8.75 -8.99
CA GLY A 315 -5.99 -8.17 -10.02
C GLY A 315 -4.87 -7.25 -9.50
N ASP A 316 -5.01 -6.75 -8.27
CA ASP A 316 -4.02 -5.88 -7.62
C ASP A 316 -3.07 -6.65 -6.68
N THR A 317 -3.33 -7.94 -6.43
CA THR A 317 -2.40 -8.82 -5.71
C THR A 317 -1.13 -9.00 -6.53
N ALA A 318 0.02 -8.51 -6.02
CA ALA A 318 1.26 -8.45 -6.80
C ALA A 318 2.54 -8.77 -6.00
N SER A 319 3.63 -9.12 -6.69
CA SER A 319 5.00 -9.19 -6.13
C SER A 319 5.10 -10.14 -4.91
N ALA A 320 5.49 -9.63 -3.73
CA ALA A 320 5.63 -10.40 -2.48
C ALA A 320 4.35 -11.18 -2.11
N ALA A 321 3.17 -10.61 -2.42
CA ALA A 321 1.89 -11.28 -2.24
C ALA A 321 1.73 -12.49 -3.16
N GLU A 322 2.21 -12.39 -4.40
CA GLU A 322 2.23 -13.52 -5.33
C GLU A 322 3.25 -14.59 -4.93
N VAL A 323 4.42 -14.16 -4.40
CA VAL A 323 5.44 -15.07 -3.86
C VAL A 323 4.85 -15.92 -2.73
N LEU A 324 4.21 -15.30 -1.75
CA LEU A 324 3.59 -16.01 -0.63
C LEU A 324 2.44 -16.91 -1.11
N THR A 325 1.60 -16.42 -2.01
CA THR A 325 0.50 -17.20 -2.62
C THR A 325 1.01 -18.45 -3.31
N ALA A 326 2.03 -18.31 -4.17
CA ALA A 326 2.64 -19.44 -4.88
C ALA A 326 3.26 -20.45 -3.91
N ALA A 327 4.01 -19.98 -2.92
CA ALA A 327 4.65 -20.85 -1.93
C ALA A 327 3.63 -21.66 -1.13
N LEU A 328 2.56 -21.03 -0.62
CA LEU A 328 1.51 -21.72 0.14
C LEU A 328 0.73 -22.70 -0.73
N ARG A 329 0.39 -22.32 -1.97
CA ARG A 329 -0.29 -23.19 -2.93
C ARG A 329 0.55 -24.42 -3.27
N GLU A 330 1.84 -24.25 -3.55
CA GLU A 330 2.69 -25.31 -4.05
C GLU A 330 3.16 -26.28 -2.96
N HIS A 331 3.33 -25.82 -1.73
CA HIS A 331 3.81 -26.65 -0.61
C HIS A 331 2.71 -27.20 0.29
N LEU A 332 1.65 -26.41 0.54
CA LEU A 332 0.58 -26.82 1.46
C LEU A 332 -0.73 -27.16 0.74
N GLY A 333 -0.80 -27.00 -0.58
CA GLY A 333 -2.05 -27.16 -1.32
C GLY A 333 -3.10 -26.12 -0.93
N ALA A 334 -2.66 -24.91 -0.53
CA ALA A 334 -3.58 -23.82 -0.23
C ALA A 334 -4.45 -23.52 -1.46
N THR A 335 -5.75 -23.36 -1.26
CA THR A 335 -6.70 -23.04 -2.33
C THR A 335 -6.65 -21.55 -2.61
N VAL A 336 -6.29 -21.17 -3.83
CA VAL A 336 -6.29 -19.76 -4.26
C VAL A 336 -7.69 -19.42 -4.80
N VAL A 337 -8.30 -18.37 -4.26
CA VAL A 337 -9.69 -17.97 -4.55
C VAL A 337 -9.73 -16.50 -4.95
N GLY A 338 -10.47 -16.16 -6.00
CA GLY A 338 -10.67 -14.78 -6.44
C GLY A 338 -10.42 -14.55 -7.90
N GLU A 339 -9.69 -13.49 -8.24
CA GLU A 339 -9.34 -13.13 -9.60
C GLU A 339 -7.85 -13.41 -9.88
N LYS A 340 -7.48 -13.41 -11.16
CA LYS A 340 -6.09 -13.60 -11.57
C LYS A 340 -5.24 -12.46 -11.06
N THR A 341 -4.08 -12.75 -10.44
CA THR A 341 -3.18 -11.77 -9.88
C THR A 341 -2.47 -10.93 -10.94
N TYR A 342 -1.82 -9.85 -10.53
CA TYR A 342 -1.18 -8.87 -11.40
C TYR A 342 -0.08 -9.46 -12.30
N GLY A 343 0.79 -10.30 -11.74
CA GLY A 343 1.92 -10.86 -12.47
C GLY A 343 3.19 -10.03 -12.42
N LYS A 344 3.54 -9.45 -11.27
CA LYS A 344 4.81 -8.76 -11.07
C LYS A 344 5.90 -9.77 -10.68
N GLY A 345 6.58 -10.31 -11.68
CA GLY A 345 7.65 -11.28 -11.53
C GLY A 345 9.05 -10.68 -11.42
N THR A 346 9.20 -9.35 -11.39
CA THR A 346 10.49 -8.66 -11.32
C THR A 346 10.91 -8.34 -9.89
N VAL A 347 12.22 -8.42 -9.63
CA VAL A 347 12.85 -8.04 -8.36
C VAL A 347 13.62 -6.74 -8.56
N GLN A 348 13.32 -5.72 -7.74
CA GLN A 348 13.98 -4.42 -7.80
C GLN A 348 14.89 -4.20 -6.60
N VAL A 349 15.99 -3.51 -6.85
CA VAL A 349 16.89 -3.01 -5.81
C VAL A 349 16.84 -1.48 -5.82
N PRO A 350 16.55 -0.83 -4.69
CA PRO A 350 16.64 0.61 -4.55
C PRO A 350 18.08 1.04 -4.25
N LEU A 351 18.54 2.10 -4.90
CA LEU A 351 19.81 2.77 -4.66
C LEU A 351 19.53 4.24 -4.33
N THR A 352 19.63 4.63 -3.07
CA THR A 352 19.45 6.02 -2.64
C THR A 352 20.73 6.81 -2.81
N PHE A 353 20.64 7.97 -3.45
CA PHE A 353 21.75 8.89 -3.64
C PHE A 353 21.90 9.85 -2.44
N LYS A 354 23.04 10.54 -2.37
CA LYS A 354 23.36 11.46 -1.25
C LYS A 354 22.45 12.69 -1.19
N ASP A 355 21.83 13.05 -2.30
CA ASP A 355 20.90 14.16 -2.43
C ASP A 355 19.46 13.79 -2.06
N GLY A 356 19.23 12.50 -1.67
CA GLY A 356 17.91 11.99 -1.27
C GLY A 356 17.08 11.42 -2.41
N THR A 357 17.53 11.53 -3.66
CA THR A 357 16.89 10.87 -4.80
C THR A 357 17.17 9.36 -4.80
N MET A 358 16.38 8.57 -5.53
CA MET A 358 16.52 7.12 -5.57
C MET A 358 16.45 6.58 -7.00
N PHE A 359 17.31 5.63 -7.30
CA PHE A 359 17.22 4.80 -8.49
C PHE A 359 16.80 3.39 -8.10
N LYS A 360 15.61 2.99 -8.51
CA LYS A 360 15.07 1.64 -8.31
C LYS A 360 15.13 0.91 -9.64
N TYR A 361 15.82 -0.23 -9.71
CA TYR A 361 16.02 -0.95 -10.96
C TYR A 361 15.86 -2.46 -10.80
N THR A 362 15.41 -3.11 -11.85
CA THR A 362 15.21 -4.55 -11.89
C THR A 362 16.55 -5.27 -12.04
N THR A 363 16.83 -6.20 -11.13
CA THR A 363 18.04 -7.02 -11.10
C THR A 363 17.80 -8.48 -11.46
N ALA A 364 16.58 -8.99 -11.21
CA ALA A 364 16.22 -10.38 -11.41
C ALA A 364 14.73 -10.55 -11.71
N GLU A 365 14.37 -11.74 -12.18
CA GLU A 365 13.00 -12.25 -12.12
C GLU A 365 12.90 -13.30 -11.01
N TRP A 366 11.81 -13.29 -10.26
CA TRP A 366 11.51 -14.39 -9.37
C TRP A 366 10.65 -15.45 -10.06
N ILE A 367 10.85 -16.68 -9.65
CA ILE A 367 10.13 -17.86 -10.14
C ILE A 367 9.61 -18.67 -8.96
N THR A 368 8.49 -19.36 -9.12
CA THR A 368 7.85 -20.14 -8.06
C THR A 368 8.73 -21.30 -7.60
N PRO A 369 8.47 -21.92 -6.45
CA PRO A 369 9.19 -23.12 -6.00
C PRO A 369 9.23 -24.24 -7.05
N LYS A 370 8.17 -24.42 -7.84
CA LYS A 370 8.11 -25.40 -8.93
C LYS A 370 8.72 -24.95 -10.24
N GLY A 371 9.18 -23.70 -10.33
CA GLY A 371 9.88 -23.16 -11.48
C GLY A 371 9.01 -22.40 -12.49
N GLU A 372 7.81 -21.98 -12.12
CA GLU A 372 6.94 -21.19 -12.99
C GLU A 372 7.34 -19.73 -12.97
N LYS A 373 7.41 -19.09 -14.15
CA LYS A 373 7.59 -17.63 -14.31
C LYS A 373 6.24 -16.93 -14.24
N ILE A 374 6.14 -15.97 -13.36
CA ILE A 374 4.91 -15.22 -13.08
C ILE A 374 4.86 -13.89 -13.83
N ASN A 375 6.01 -13.35 -14.22
CA ASN A 375 6.11 -12.03 -14.84
C ASN A 375 5.20 -11.90 -16.10
N GLY A 376 4.30 -10.91 -16.07
CA GLY A 376 3.29 -10.67 -17.09
C GLY A 376 2.17 -11.73 -17.17
N LYS A 377 2.22 -12.78 -16.32
CA LYS A 377 1.24 -13.88 -16.35
C LYS A 377 0.30 -13.88 -15.15
N GLY A 378 0.81 -13.57 -13.96
CA GLY A 378 0.07 -13.71 -12.70
C GLY A 378 -0.27 -15.15 -12.32
N ILE A 379 -0.87 -15.31 -11.15
CA ILE A 379 -1.36 -16.57 -10.63
C ILE A 379 -2.85 -16.68 -10.94
N THR A 380 -3.22 -17.73 -11.68
CA THR A 380 -4.64 -18.04 -11.90
C THR A 380 -5.21 -18.74 -10.67
N PRO A 381 -6.30 -18.25 -10.07
CA PRO A 381 -6.91 -18.87 -8.91
C PRO A 381 -7.49 -20.25 -9.23
N ASP A 382 -7.56 -21.12 -8.21
CA ASP A 382 -8.17 -22.45 -8.31
C ASP A 382 -9.70 -22.34 -8.34
N VAL A 383 -10.23 -21.33 -7.63
CA VAL A 383 -11.66 -20.99 -7.63
C VAL A 383 -11.79 -19.53 -8.07
N GLN A 384 -12.28 -19.34 -9.28
CA GLN A 384 -12.51 -18.01 -9.81
C GLN A 384 -13.78 -17.40 -9.20
N VAL A 385 -13.61 -16.28 -8.50
CA VAL A 385 -14.68 -15.47 -7.94
C VAL A 385 -14.40 -14.03 -8.31
N LYS A 386 -15.32 -13.41 -9.02
CA LYS A 386 -15.24 -11.98 -9.32
C LYS A 386 -16.12 -11.23 -8.34
N LEU A 387 -15.58 -10.17 -7.73
CA LEU A 387 -16.38 -9.23 -6.98
C LEU A 387 -17.39 -8.54 -7.90
N ASP A 388 -18.53 -8.17 -7.34
CA ASP A 388 -19.56 -7.42 -8.09
C ASP A 388 -18.99 -6.07 -8.56
N GLU A 389 -19.45 -5.60 -9.71
CA GLU A 389 -19.04 -4.33 -10.32
C GLU A 389 -19.20 -3.14 -9.35
N ALA A 390 -20.11 -3.24 -8.39
CA ALA A 390 -20.34 -2.21 -7.38
C ALA A 390 -19.10 -1.91 -6.51
N PHE A 391 -18.23 -2.89 -6.26
CA PHE A 391 -17.02 -2.70 -5.47
C PHE A 391 -15.90 -1.98 -6.23
N TYR A 392 -15.95 -1.98 -7.56
CA TYR A 392 -14.98 -1.28 -8.42
C TYR A 392 -15.53 0.04 -8.97
N THR A 393 -16.80 0.35 -8.66
CA THR A 393 -17.45 1.56 -9.16
C THR A 393 -17.25 2.71 -8.21
N SER A 394 -16.54 3.75 -8.66
CA SER A 394 -16.47 5.02 -7.94
C SER A 394 -17.66 5.90 -8.27
N ALA A 395 -18.27 6.50 -7.25
CA ALA A 395 -19.33 7.48 -7.44
C ALA A 395 -18.74 8.86 -7.75
N PRO A 396 -19.23 9.57 -8.78
CA PRO A 396 -18.81 10.95 -9.00
C PRO A 396 -19.30 11.84 -7.85
N VAL A 397 -18.50 12.82 -7.47
CA VAL A 397 -18.89 13.80 -6.46
C VAL A 397 -19.85 14.81 -7.05
N LEU A 398 -21.05 14.84 -6.52
CA LEU A 398 -22.08 15.80 -6.91
C LEU A 398 -22.07 16.98 -5.93
N LYS A 399 -21.99 18.22 -6.45
CA LYS A 399 -22.06 19.47 -5.63
C LYS A 399 -23.48 19.96 -5.45
N LYS A 400 -24.16 20.22 -6.56
CA LYS A 400 -25.56 20.68 -6.60
C LYS A 400 -26.34 20.04 -7.76
N GLU A 401 -25.68 19.20 -8.53
CA GLU A 401 -26.26 18.54 -9.67
C GLU A 401 -27.33 17.57 -9.20
N VAL A 402 -28.44 17.54 -9.92
CA VAL A 402 -29.54 16.59 -9.70
C VAL A 402 -29.89 15.98 -11.04
N TYR A 403 -29.70 14.68 -11.16
CA TYR A 403 -30.02 13.96 -12.39
C TYR A 403 -31.39 13.32 -12.27
N LYS A 404 -32.28 13.65 -13.20
CA LYS A 404 -33.63 13.11 -13.30
C LYS A 404 -33.63 11.94 -14.30
N PRO A 405 -34.65 11.05 -14.27
CA PRO A 405 -34.85 10.12 -15.36
C PRO A 405 -34.81 10.84 -16.73
N ASP A 406 -34.32 10.17 -17.74
CA ASP A 406 -34.07 10.66 -19.10
C ASP A 406 -32.84 11.60 -19.19
N THR A 407 -31.82 11.37 -18.37
CA THR A 407 -30.52 12.07 -18.44
C THR A 407 -29.36 11.09 -18.63
N VAL A 408 -28.21 11.59 -19.11
CA VAL A 408 -26.97 10.83 -19.29
C VAL A 408 -25.91 11.39 -18.35
N SER A 409 -25.33 10.55 -17.50
CA SER A 409 -24.27 10.97 -16.57
C SER A 409 -23.50 9.78 -15.99
N ALA A 410 -22.27 10.00 -15.57
CA ALA A 410 -21.51 9.01 -14.78
C ALA A 410 -22.20 8.67 -13.45
N ALA A 411 -22.93 9.63 -12.85
CA ALA A 411 -23.73 9.39 -11.64
C ALA A 411 -24.88 8.40 -11.88
N ALA A 412 -25.48 8.42 -13.07
CA ALA A 412 -26.51 7.46 -13.44
C ALA A 412 -25.93 6.04 -13.50
N LYS A 413 -24.78 5.86 -14.13
CA LYS A 413 -24.08 4.59 -14.18
C LYS A 413 -23.80 4.06 -12.78
N SER A 414 -23.17 4.85 -11.93
CA SER A 414 -22.82 4.44 -10.55
C SER A 414 -24.08 4.10 -9.74
N ALA A 415 -25.10 4.96 -9.78
CA ALA A 415 -26.35 4.72 -9.04
C ALA A 415 -27.06 3.43 -9.48
N GLN A 416 -27.09 3.15 -10.77
CA GLN A 416 -27.71 1.93 -11.33
C GLN A 416 -26.94 0.67 -10.94
N ILE A 417 -25.61 0.71 -10.95
CA ILE A 417 -24.76 -0.39 -10.49
C ILE A 417 -25.02 -0.67 -9.00
N TYR A 418 -25.01 0.37 -8.16
CA TYR A 418 -25.27 0.22 -6.73
C TYR A 418 -26.69 -0.30 -6.43
N LEU A 419 -27.71 0.24 -7.11
CA LEU A 419 -29.08 -0.25 -6.98
C LEU A 419 -29.19 -1.74 -7.32
N LYS A 420 -28.57 -2.17 -8.42
CA LYS A 420 -28.52 -3.57 -8.85
C LYS A 420 -27.88 -4.46 -7.79
N PHE A 421 -26.72 -4.06 -7.27
CA PHE A 421 -26.00 -4.79 -6.22
C PHE A 421 -26.85 -4.89 -4.93
N LEU A 422 -27.58 -3.83 -4.59
CA LEU A 422 -28.48 -3.81 -3.43
C LEU A 422 -29.78 -4.60 -3.64
N GLY A 423 -30.01 -5.10 -4.85
CA GLY A 423 -31.17 -5.95 -5.19
C GLY A 423 -32.41 -5.20 -5.73
N TYR A 424 -32.26 -3.92 -6.06
CA TYR A 424 -33.33 -3.15 -6.71
C TYR A 424 -33.38 -3.44 -8.20
N ALA A 425 -34.57 -3.46 -8.76
CA ALA A 425 -34.85 -3.82 -10.15
C ALA A 425 -34.50 -2.64 -11.10
N VAL A 426 -33.25 -2.60 -11.58
CA VAL A 426 -32.83 -1.69 -12.66
C VAL A 426 -32.79 -2.41 -14.00
N ASP A 427 -33.12 -1.69 -15.07
CA ASP A 427 -33.12 -2.23 -16.44
C ASP A 427 -31.74 -2.11 -17.14
N ARG A 428 -30.84 -1.33 -16.59
CA ARG A 428 -29.52 -1.04 -17.18
C ARG A 428 -28.50 -0.57 -16.15
N THR A 429 -27.22 -0.56 -16.53
CA THR A 429 -26.10 -0.11 -15.69
C THR A 429 -25.10 0.76 -16.49
N ASP A 430 -25.60 1.52 -17.47
CA ASP A 430 -24.82 2.47 -18.25
C ASP A 430 -25.09 3.93 -17.82
N GLU A 431 -24.59 4.88 -18.57
CA GLU A 431 -24.70 6.30 -18.21
C GLU A 431 -26.10 6.90 -18.42
N TYR A 432 -27.02 6.20 -19.10
CA TYR A 432 -28.39 6.69 -19.31
C TYR A 432 -29.28 6.32 -18.12
N PHE A 433 -29.82 7.31 -17.44
CA PHE A 433 -30.75 7.13 -16.30
C PHE A 433 -32.18 6.93 -16.81
N SER A 434 -32.59 5.69 -16.87
CA SER A 434 -33.94 5.35 -17.37
C SER A 434 -35.03 5.67 -16.36
N TYR A 435 -36.30 5.73 -16.85
CA TYR A 435 -37.46 5.83 -15.96
C TYR A 435 -37.62 4.62 -15.05
N ALA A 436 -37.29 3.40 -15.52
CA ALA A 436 -37.30 2.19 -14.72
C ALA A 436 -36.28 2.26 -13.56
N SER A 437 -35.08 2.72 -13.85
CA SER A 437 -34.06 2.97 -12.82
C SER A 437 -34.47 4.06 -11.84
N GLY A 438 -35.22 5.08 -12.31
CA GLY A 438 -35.81 6.10 -11.44
C GLY A 438 -36.84 5.54 -10.47
N GLU A 439 -37.68 4.59 -10.89
CA GLU A 439 -38.60 3.90 -9.99
C GLU A 439 -37.85 3.00 -8.98
N ALA A 440 -36.81 2.29 -9.40
CA ALA A 440 -35.94 1.53 -8.50
C ALA A 440 -35.30 2.45 -7.43
N LEU A 441 -34.86 3.64 -7.84
CA LEU A 441 -34.31 4.64 -6.92
C LEU A 441 -35.35 5.19 -5.94
N LYS A 442 -36.62 5.43 -6.37
CA LYS A 442 -37.67 5.80 -5.46
C LYS A 442 -37.90 4.74 -4.38
N GLN A 443 -37.89 3.46 -4.79
CA GLN A 443 -38.03 2.37 -3.82
C GLN A 443 -36.89 2.37 -2.81
N TYR A 444 -35.65 2.50 -3.28
CA TYR A 444 -34.48 2.62 -2.40
C TYR A 444 -34.62 3.81 -1.43
N GLN A 445 -34.95 5.00 -1.94
CA GLN A 445 -35.11 6.21 -1.12
C GLN A 445 -36.18 6.00 -0.04
N LYS A 446 -37.30 5.32 -0.39
CA LYS A 446 -38.38 4.96 0.55
C LYS A 446 -37.85 4.01 1.64
N ASP A 447 -37.16 2.95 1.27
CA ASP A 447 -36.67 1.94 2.19
C ASP A 447 -35.62 2.52 3.17
N LYS A 448 -34.87 3.55 2.74
CA LYS A 448 -33.89 4.28 3.56
C LYS A 448 -34.49 5.49 4.31
N GLY A 449 -35.79 5.73 4.21
CA GLY A 449 -36.44 6.88 4.87
C GLY A 449 -36.00 8.24 4.32
N MET A 450 -35.50 8.27 3.09
CA MET A 450 -35.07 9.49 2.39
C MET A 450 -36.30 10.17 1.72
N LYS A 451 -36.11 11.42 1.26
CA LYS A 451 -37.10 12.08 0.42
C LYS A 451 -37.25 11.34 -0.91
N VAL A 452 -38.41 10.83 -1.19
CA VAL A 452 -38.70 10.04 -2.39
C VAL A 452 -38.86 10.97 -3.60
N THR A 453 -37.80 11.14 -4.37
CA THR A 453 -37.78 12.00 -5.56
C THR A 453 -37.60 11.21 -6.85
N GLY A 454 -36.96 10.07 -6.80
CA GLY A 454 -36.52 9.31 -7.96
C GLY A 454 -35.37 10.00 -8.74
N ASN A 455 -34.75 11.00 -8.15
CA ASN A 455 -33.63 11.72 -8.74
C ASN A 455 -32.30 11.35 -8.03
N ILE A 456 -31.22 11.35 -8.78
CA ILE A 456 -29.87 11.18 -8.23
C ILE A 456 -29.38 12.56 -7.81
N ASP A 457 -29.21 12.75 -6.52
CA ASP A 457 -28.56 13.88 -5.90
C ASP A 457 -27.38 13.39 -5.04
N ALA A 458 -26.61 14.31 -4.48
CA ALA A 458 -25.43 13.98 -3.68
C ALA A 458 -25.77 13.06 -2.49
N ASP A 459 -26.84 13.38 -1.75
CA ASP A 459 -27.25 12.59 -0.58
C ASP A 459 -27.67 11.16 -0.97
N THR A 460 -28.41 11.03 -2.06
CA THR A 460 -28.86 9.73 -2.57
C THR A 460 -27.68 8.88 -3.05
N LEU A 461 -26.76 9.48 -3.80
CA LEU A 461 -25.59 8.76 -4.34
C LEU A 461 -24.63 8.32 -3.22
N THR A 462 -24.40 9.18 -2.24
CA THR A 462 -23.60 8.87 -1.06
C THR A 462 -24.24 7.75 -0.22
N SER A 463 -25.57 7.80 -0.05
CA SER A 463 -26.31 6.75 0.66
C SER A 463 -26.21 5.40 -0.03
N LEU A 464 -26.30 5.37 -1.37
CA LEU A 464 -26.12 4.16 -2.17
C LEU A 464 -24.74 3.56 -1.98
N LEU A 465 -23.70 4.37 -2.14
CA LEU A 465 -22.30 3.95 -1.94
C LEU A 465 -22.08 3.37 -0.53
N SER A 466 -22.51 4.09 0.50
CA SER A 466 -22.39 3.63 1.90
C SER A 466 -23.15 2.33 2.16
N SER A 467 -24.32 2.14 1.52
CA SER A 467 -25.09 0.91 1.65
C SER A 467 -24.41 -0.30 1.00
N CYS A 468 -23.62 -0.09 -0.06
CA CYS A 468 -22.81 -1.14 -0.68
C CYS A 468 -21.61 -1.53 0.20
N ALA A 469 -20.96 -0.56 0.84
CA ALA A 469 -19.81 -0.80 1.71
C ALA A 469 -20.14 -1.57 3.01
N LEU A 470 -21.43 -1.60 3.41
CA LEU A 470 -21.89 -2.30 4.62
C LEU A 470 -22.33 -3.76 4.38
N LYS A 471 -22.28 -4.24 3.13
CA LYS A 471 -22.62 -5.62 2.76
C LYS A 471 -21.36 -6.48 2.59
#